data_22873c7eb7a68407e34378606088dcb0
#
_entry.id   22873c7eb7a68407e34378606088dcb0
#
_cell.length_a   1.000
_cell.length_b   1.000
_cell.length_c   1.000
_cell.angle_alpha   90.00
_cell.angle_beta   90.00
_cell.angle_gamma   90.00
#
_symmetry.space_group_name_H-M   'P 1'
#
loop_
_entity.id
_entity.type
_entity.pdbx_description
1 polymer ?
#
loop_
_entity_poly.entity_id
_entity_poly.type
_entity_poly.pdbx_seq_one_letter_code
_entity_poly.pdbx_strand_id
1 'polypeptide(L)'
;MKRIVVLTGFAALLYLSSCTSKKEEKKEESKFTVTSPVKIDTSYTKEYVSQIKSVRNIEIRAQEKGYLQNIYVDEGQFVKAGQVLFRIMPKLYEAELQKAQAEARAAEIELQNAKTLADKNVVSKNEQAMAQAKLEQARAEVSLAKVHLSFTEIRAPFDGTIDRIPLKLGSLIDEGELLTSLSDNSQMFAYFNVSEPEYLDYQTNVKDRGENKVSLLLANNQLLSHQGNVEIIESEFNSETGNIAFRARFPNADRLLKNGQTGKIQMVVPLHGALVIPQKATYEIQDKKYVYVLDKNDKVRSRNITVNSEMPDLYVIGDGITIGDKILLDGVQKVKDDEKIHYQYLAPQQVISHLRLKAE
;
A
#
# COMPACT_ATOMS: atom_id res chain seq x y z
N MET A 1 -64.54 73.94 34.05
CA MET A 1 -65.02 72.56 34.30
C MET A 1 -65.51 71.77 33.08
N LYS A 2 -65.50 72.35 31.81
CA LYS A 2 -65.94 71.64 30.56
C LYS A 2 -64.80 70.92 29.79
N ARG A 3 -63.52 71.09 30.19
CA ARG A 3 -62.41 70.44 29.51
C ARG A 3 -61.92 69.12 30.09
N ILE A 4 -62.37 68.76 31.31
CA ILE A 4 -61.94 67.53 31.96
C ILE A 4 -62.88 66.38 31.62
N VAL A 5 -64.14 66.61 31.26
CA VAL A 5 -65.10 65.54 30.88
C VAL A 5 -64.87 64.97 29.51
N VAL A 6 -64.20 65.71 28.59
CA VAL A 6 -63.89 65.19 27.22
C VAL A 6 -62.67 64.28 27.23
N LEU A 7 -61.72 64.41 28.16
CA LEU A 7 -60.55 63.52 28.22
C LEU A 7 -60.83 62.17 28.84
N THR A 8 -61.81 62.05 29.72
CA THR A 8 -62.21 60.79 30.35
C THR A 8 -63.06 59.91 29.43
N GLY A 9 -63.82 60.54 28.47
CA GLY A 9 -64.59 59.77 27.46
C GLY A 9 -63.74 59.09 26.39
N PHE A 10 -62.56 59.68 26.06
CA PHE A 10 -61.68 59.13 25.06
C PHE A 10 -60.80 57.98 25.57
N ALA A 11 -60.50 57.94 26.89
CA ALA A 11 -59.78 56.85 27.51
C ALA A 11 -60.59 55.56 27.69
N ALA A 12 -61.97 55.66 27.78
CA ALA A 12 -62.84 54.51 27.89
C ALA A 12 -63.10 53.80 26.59
N LEU A 13 -62.91 54.45 25.43
CA LEU A 13 -63.09 53.81 24.10
C LEU A 13 -61.90 53.02 23.61
N LEU A 14 -60.72 53.14 24.25
CA LEU A 14 -59.49 52.41 23.88
C LEU A 14 -59.38 51.01 24.57
N TYR A 15 -60.29 50.65 25.49
CA TYR A 15 -60.24 49.38 26.19
C TYR A 15 -61.12 48.25 25.60
N LEU A 16 -61.88 48.53 24.51
CA LEU A 16 -62.79 47.51 23.94
C LEU A 16 -62.33 46.92 22.59
N SER A 17 -61.11 47.21 22.11
CA SER A 17 -60.58 46.65 20.87
C SER A 17 -59.49 45.61 21.03
N SER A 18 -59.39 44.95 22.23
CA SER A 18 -58.53 43.76 22.37
C SER A 18 -59.31 42.49 22.03
N CYS A 19 -59.70 42.36 20.77
CA CYS A 19 -60.04 41.07 20.22
C CYS A 19 -58.76 40.30 19.91
N THR A 20 -58.33 39.43 20.84
CA THR A 20 -57.32 38.42 20.61
C THR A 20 -57.86 37.41 19.59
N SER A 21 -57.58 37.64 18.28
CA SER A 21 -57.69 36.58 17.32
C SER A 21 -56.55 35.57 17.69
N LYS A 22 -56.88 34.47 18.27
CA LYS A 22 -56.06 33.29 18.28
C LYS A 22 -55.84 32.94 16.82
N LYS A 23 -54.69 33.37 16.25
CA LYS A 23 -54.13 32.72 15.10
C LYS A 23 -53.85 31.27 15.54
N GLU A 24 -54.70 30.36 15.18
CA GLU A 24 -54.34 28.96 15.07
C GLU A 24 -53.13 28.95 14.12
N GLU A 25 -51.92 28.86 14.69
CA GLU A 25 -50.79 28.39 13.91
C GLU A 25 -51.18 27.04 13.33
N LYS A 26 -51.60 27.06 12.05
CA LYS A 26 -51.54 25.85 11.25
C LYS A 26 -50.13 25.36 11.36
N LYS A 27 -49.85 24.40 12.24
CA LYS A 27 -48.67 23.54 12.16
C LYS A 27 -48.64 23.08 10.69
N GLU A 28 -47.72 23.62 9.91
CA GLU A 28 -47.41 23.01 8.64
C GLU A 28 -47.11 21.55 8.98
N GLU A 29 -48.00 20.66 8.57
CA GLU A 29 -47.75 19.22 8.66
C GLU A 29 -46.46 18.96 7.85
N SER A 30 -45.34 18.86 8.56
CA SER A 30 -44.07 18.52 7.97
C SER A 30 -44.28 17.15 7.30
N LYS A 31 -44.31 17.16 5.97
CA LYS A 31 -44.41 15.93 5.19
C LYS A 31 -43.08 15.17 5.34
N PHE A 32 -43.08 14.19 6.19
CA PHE A 32 -41.94 13.28 6.34
C PHE A 32 -41.86 12.36 5.13
N THR A 33 -40.65 11.99 4.79
CA THR A 33 -40.37 11.04 3.71
C THR A 33 -39.89 9.73 4.29
N VAL A 34 -40.43 8.62 3.83
CA VAL A 34 -40.14 7.27 4.29
C VAL A 34 -39.75 6.39 3.12
N THR A 35 -38.81 5.48 3.32
CA THR A 35 -38.41 4.47 2.34
C THR A 35 -38.25 3.12 3.02
N SER A 36 -37.85 2.10 2.29
CA SER A 36 -37.52 0.79 2.84
C SER A 36 -36.05 0.42 2.51
N PRO A 37 -35.37 -0.40 3.35
CA PRO A 37 -34.12 -1.02 2.99
C PRO A 37 -34.27 -1.85 1.72
N VAL A 38 -33.21 -1.93 0.92
CA VAL A 38 -33.21 -2.69 -0.32
C VAL A 38 -31.98 -3.56 -0.43
N LYS A 39 -32.12 -4.74 -1.03
CA LYS A 39 -30.99 -5.61 -1.36
C LYS A 39 -30.49 -5.27 -2.76
N ILE A 40 -29.20 -5.03 -2.87
CA ILE A 40 -28.53 -4.77 -4.14
C ILE A 40 -27.23 -5.56 -4.24
N ASP A 41 -26.87 -5.92 -5.46
CA ASP A 41 -25.50 -6.35 -5.79
C ASP A 41 -24.70 -5.10 -6.14
N THR A 42 -23.61 -4.91 -5.46
CA THR A 42 -22.76 -3.72 -5.61
C THR A 42 -21.31 -4.05 -5.26
N SER A 43 -20.45 -3.08 -5.34
CA SER A 43 -19.07 -3.20 -4.86
C SER A 43 -18.65 -1.90 -4.18
N TYR A 44 -17.70 -1.99 -3.29
CA TYR A 44 -17.04 -0.82 -2.71
C TYR A 44 -15.53 -0.97 -2.80
N THR A 45 -14.85 0.16 -2.81
CA THR A 45 -13.39 0.20 -2.90
C THR A 45 -12.81 0.40 -1.52
N LYS A 46 -11.96 -0.53 -1.09
CA LYS A 46 -11.10 -0.35 0.07
C LYS A 46 -9.77 0.24 -0.35
N GLU A 47 -9.29 1.22 0.40
CA GLU A 47 -7.99 1.86 0.18
C GLU A 47 -7.00 1.49 1.28
N TYR A 48 -5.81 1.07 0.88
CA TYR A 48 -4.71 0.75 1.79
C TYR A 48 -3.49 1.57 1.44
N VAL A 49 -2.90 2.24 2.41
CA VAL A 49 -1.60 2.92 2.21
C VAL A 49 -0.54 1.88 1.89
N SER A 50 0.23 2.13 0.86
CA SER A 50 1.25 1.20 0.38
C SER A 50 2.61 1.85 0.19
N GLN A 51 3.65 1.02 0.36
CA GLN A 51 5.03 1.34 0.08
C GLN A 51 5.46 0.64 -1.20
N ILE A 52 5.93 1.41 -2.18
CA ILE A 52 6.33 0.90 -3.48
C ILE A 52 7.83 0.59 -3.45
N LYS A 53 8.19 -0.64 -3.79
CA LYS A 53 9.58 -1.11 -3.84
C LYS A 53 9.88 -1.74 -5.19
N SER A 54 11.12 -1.57 -5.65
CA SER A 54 11.64 -2.26 -6.83
C SER A 54 11.65 -3.76 -6.62
N VAL A 55 11.51 -4.53 -7.70
CA VAL A 55 11.58 -6.00 -7.64
C VAL A 55 12.91 -6.49 -7.09
N ARG A 56 13.99 -5.75 -7.37
CA ARG A 56 15.32 -5.93 -6.79
C ARG A 56 15.91 -4.55 -6.50
N ASN A 57 16.44 -4.39 -5.30
CA ASN A 57 17.20 -3.21 -4.90
C ASN A 57 18.33 -3.69 -4.01
N ILE A 58 19.55 -3.44 -4.43
CA ILE A 58 20.75 -3.82 -3.69
C ILE A 58 21.73 -2.67 -3.56
N GLU A 59 22.52 -2.71 -2.52
CA GLU A 59 23.67 -1.86 -2.36
C GLU A 59 24.89 -2.50 -3.03
N ILE A 60 25.53 -1.77 -3.93
CA ILE A 60 26.82 -2.14 -4.53
C ILE A 60 27.92 -1.63 -3.62
N ARG A 61 28.63 -2.56 -3.00
CA ARG A 61 29.71 -2.29 -2.07
C ARG A 61 31.06 -2.76 -2.60
N ALA A 62 32.11 -2.07 -2.24
CA ALA A 62 33.46 -2.49 -2.56
C ALA A 62 33.84 -3.80 -1.86
N GLN A 63 34.47 -4.72 -2.58
CA GLN A 63 34.99 -5.97 -2.03
C GLN A 63 36.48 -5.92 -1.74
N GLU A 64 37.15 -4.90 -2.26
CA GLU A 64 38.58 -4.64 -2.07
C GLU A 64 38.81 -3.16 -1.75
N LYS A 65 39.88 -2.88 -1.03
CA LYS A 65 40.33 -1.52 -0.68
C LYS A 65 41.23 -0.92 -1.74
N GLY A 66 41.23 0.39 -1.84
CA GLY A 66 42.16 1.13 -2.73
C GLY A 66 41.55 2.44 -3.21
N TYR A 67 42.26 3.12 -4.10
CA TYR A 67 41.78 4.39 -4.66
C TYR A 67 40.78 4.13 -5.81
N LEU A 68 39.68 4.85 -5.86
CA LEU A 68 38.72 4.83 -6.95
C LEU A 68 39.37 5.42 -8.21
N GLN A 69 39.73 4.55 -9.14
CA GLN A 69 40.48 4.95 -10.33
C GLN A 69 39.55 5.43 -11.45
N ASN A 70 38.43 4.73 -11.66
CA ASN A 70 37.46 5.07 -12.71
C ASN A 70 36.02 4.88 -12.23
N ILE A 71 35.17 5.77 -12.71
CA ILE A 71 33.70 5.66 -12.64
C ILE A 71 33.21 5.63 -14.08
N TYR A 72 32.56 4.53 -14.49
CA TYR A 72 32.10 4.30 -15.89
C TYR A 72 30.61 4.58 -16.09
N VAL A 73 29.91 4.98 -15.04
CA VAL A 73 28.46 5.20 -15.02
C VAL A 73 28.12 6.52 -14.36
N ASP A 74 26.93 7.01 -14.63
CA ASP A 74 26.42 8.22 -14.00
C ASP A 74 25.18 7.93 -13.15
N GLU A 75 24.85 8.83 -12.23
CA GLU A 75 23.64 8.77 -11.40
C GLU A 75 22.39 8.77 -12.29
N GLY A 76 21.45 7.86 -12.02
CA GLY A 76 20.24 7.69 -12.81
C GLY A 76 20.42 6.92 -14.13
N GLN A 77 21.64 6.52 -14.47
CA GLN A 77 21.92 5.76 -15.69
C GLN A 77 21.38 4.33 -15.60
N PHE A 78 20.78 3.85 -16.67
CA PHE A 78 20.43 2.43 -16.82
C PHE A 78 21.68 1.63 -17.26
N VAL A 79 21.93 0.50 -16.60
CA VAL A 79 23.05 -0.39 -16.84
C VAL A 79 22.59 -1.82 -17.09
N LYS A 80 23.37 -2.58 -17.83
CA LYS A 80 23.14 -4.00 -18.11
C LYS A 80 23.92 -4.89 -17.15
N ALA A 81 23.45 -6.09 -16.91
CA ALA A 81 24.15 -7.13 -16.19
C ALA A 81 25.58 -7.35 -16.77
N GLY A 82 26.58 -7.44 -15.90
CA GLY A 82 27.99 -7.57 -16.28
C GLY A 82 28.70 -6.28 -16.69
N GLN A 83 27.98 -5.18 -16.89
CA GLN A 83 28.58 -3.88 -17.20
C GLN A 83 29.48 -3.42 -16.05
N VAL A 84 30.71 -2.97 -16.38
CA VAL A 84 31.63 -2.38 -15.39
C VAL A 84 31.07 -1.04 -14.92
N LEU A 85 30.98 -0.86 -13.61
CA LEU A 85 30.49 0.34 -12.97
C LEU A 85 31.64 1.20 -12.42
N PHE A 86 32.53 0.56 -11.67
CA PHE A 86 33.65 1.20 -10.99
C PHE A 86 34.90 0.39 -11.16
N ARG A 87 36.07 1.05 -11.06
CA ARG A 87 37.35 0.40 -10.99
C ARG A 87 38.19 0.98 -9.85
N ILE A 88 38.57 0.12 -8.94
CA ILE A 88 39.58 0.41 -7.90
C ILE A 88 40.95 0.21 -8.53
N MET A 89 41.95 0.97 -8.09
CA MET A 89 43.32 0.88 -8.61
C MET A 89 43.89 -0.54 -8.47
N PRO A 90 44.15 -1.27 -9.58
CA PRO A 90 44.44 -2.70 -9.52
C PRO A 90 45.90 -3.01 -9.31
N LYS A 91 46.81 -2.00 -9.34
CA LYS A 91 48.28 -2.20 -9.38
C LYS A 91 48.85 -3.11 -8.28
N LEU A 92 48.31 -2.99 -7.07
CA LEU A 92 48.74 -3.83 -5.94
C LEU A 92 48.36 -5.29 -6.20
N TYR A 93 47.11 -5.54 -6.59
CA TYR A 93 46.55 -6.85 -6.86
C TYR A 93 47.17 -7.52 -8.10
N GLU A 94 47.54 -6.73 -9.13
CA GLU A 94 48.33 -7.17 -10.28
C GLU A 94 49.70 -7.67 -9.86
N ALA A 95 50.40 -6.94 -8.95
CA ALA A 95 51.70 -7.33 -8.42
C ALA A 95 51.60 -8.60 -7.56
N GLU A 96 50.56 -8.74 -6.74
CA GLU A 96 50.33 -9.94 -5.94
C GLU A 96 50.05 -11.16 -6.84
N LEU A 97 49.25 -11.01 -7.89
CA LEU A 97 49.05 -12.06 -8.88
C LEU A 97 50.31 -12.47 -9.58
N GLN A 98 51.16 -11.50 -9.99
CA GLN A 98 52.46 -11.80 -10.63
C GLN A 98 53.37 -12.55 -9.68
N LYS A 99 53.42 -12.18 -8.39
CA LYS A 99 54.18 -12.89 -7.36
C LYS A 99 53.72 -14.34 -7.23
N ALA A 100 52.40 -14.57 -7.02
CA ALA A 100 51.82 -15.90 -6.89
C ALA A 100 52.09 -16.77 -8.14
N GLN A 101 52.02 -16.18 -9.35
CA GLN A 101 52.32 -16.88 -10.58
C GLN A 101 53.80 -17.28 -10.68
N ALA A 102 54.72 -16.45 -10.17
CA ALA A 102 56.17 -16.77 -10.13
C ALA A 102 56.45 -17.95 -9.16
N GLU A 103 55.79 -17.95 -7.99
CA GLU A 103 55.89 -19.02 -7.01
C GLU A 103 55.31 -20.35 -7.57
N ALA A 104 54.19 -20.31 -8.27
CA ALA A 104 53.62 -21.48 -8.93
C ALA A 104 54.55 -22.04 -10.01
N ARG A 105 55.17 -21.16 -10.82
CA ARG A 105 56.16 -21.62 -11.82
C ARG A 105 57.38 -22.27 -11.16
N ALA A 106 57.89 -21.71 -10.05
CA ALA A 106 58.99 -22.32 -9.31
C ALA A 106 58.64 -23.71 -8.78
N ALA A 107 57.43 -23.87 -8.19
CA ALA A 107 56.94 -25.16 -7.72
C ALA A 107 56.71 -26.17 -8.86
N GLU A 108 56.32 -25.71 -10.04
CA GLU A 108 56.16 -26.55 -11.25
C GLU A 108 57.52 -27.10 -11.73
N ILE A 109 58.57 -26.25 -11.72
CA ILE A 109 59.92 -26.69 -12.06
C ILE A 109 60.46 -27.69 -11.02
N GLU A 110 60.20 -27.44 -9.69
CA GLU A 110 60.54 -28.34 -8.61
C GLU A 110 59.89 -29.72 -8.77
N LEU A 111 58.59 -29.76 -9.08
CA LEU A 111 57.88 -30.98 -9.38
C LEU A 111 58.45 -31.72 -10.60
N GLN A 112 58.72 -30.99 -11.69
CA GLN A 112 59.31 -31.59 -12.91
C GLN A 112 60.67 -32.24 -12.63
N ASN A 113 61.52 -31.57 -11.80
CA ASN A 113 62.80 -32.11 -11.34
C ASN A 113 62.60 -33.37 -10.46
N ALA A 114 61.71 -33.26 -9.45
CA ALA A 114 61.39 -34.42 -8.58
C ALA A 114 60.88 -35.63 -9.36
N LYS A 115 60.02 -35.41 -10.34
CA LYS A 115 59.51 -36.46 -11.23
C LYS A 115 60.61 -37.09 -12.05
N THR A 116 61.49 -36.30 -12.67
CA THR A 116 62.62 -36.80 -13.50
C THR A 116 63.59 -37.62 -12.65
N LEU A 117 63.83 -37.22 -11.36
CA LEU A 117 64.70 -37.92 -10.44
C LEU A 117 64.06 -39.18 -9.86
N ALA A 118 62.73 -39.17 -9.59
CA ALA A 118 61.95 -40.33 -9.15
C ALA A 118 61.89 -41.43 -10.22
N ASP A 119 61.69 -41.04 -11.52
CA ASP A 119 61.73 -41.97 -12.65
C ASP A 119 63.09 -42.66 -12.80
N LYS A 120 64.16 -42.03 -12.36
CA LYS A 120 65.52 -42.59 -12.32
C LYS A 120 65.85 -43.26 -10.99
N ASN A 121 64.90 -43.45 -10.05
CA ASN A 121 65.07 -44.00 -8.72
C ASN A 121 66.10 -43.27 -7.85
N VAL A 122 66.34 -41.95 -8.09
CA VAL A 122 67.26 -41.12 -7.30
C VAL A 122 66.56 -40.55 -6.06
N VAL A 123 65.28 -40.23 -6.15
CA VAL A 123 64.47 -39.76 -5.04
C VAL A 123 63.24 -40.64 -4.80
N SER A 124 62.63 -40.56 -3.63
CA SER A 124 61.44 -41.36 -3.29
C SER A 124 60.19 -40.83 -3.98
N LYS A 125 59.17 -41.72 -4.17
CA LYS A 125 57.87 -41.30 -4.64
C LYS A 125 57.18 -40.29 -3.70
N ASN A 126 57.51 -40.31 -2.42
CA ASN A 126 57.06 -39.35 -1.43
C ASN A 126 57.54 -37.94 -1.73
N GLU A 127 58.81 -37.81 -2.13
CA GLU A 127 59.39 -36.48 -2.52
C GLU A 127 58.64 -35.88 -3.72
N GLN A 128 58.34 -36.72 -4.74
CA GLN A 128 57.56 -36.30 -5.87
C GLN A 128 56.13 -35.88 -5.43
N ALA A 129 55.49 -36.65 -4.52
CA ALA A 129 54.14 -36.36 -4.01
C ALA A 129 54.15 -35.00 -3.21
N MET A 130 55.20 -34.74 -2.43
CA MET A 130 55.36 -33.48 -1.71
C MET A 130 55.52 -32.29 -2.69
N ALA A 131 56.32 -32.42 -3.74
CA ALA A 131 56.49 -31.40 -4.78
C ALA A 131 55.18 -31.15 -5.54
N GLN A 132 54.38 -32.20 -5.79
CA GLN A 132 53.04 -32.11 -6.35
C GLN A 132 52.12 -31.30 -5.44
N ALA A 133 52.05 -31.61 -4.16
CA ALA A 133 51.21 -30.90 -3.18
C ALA A 133 51.62 -29.41 -3.08
N LYS A 134 52.91 -29.10 -3.14
CA LYS A 134 53.43 -27.73 -3.14
C LYS A 134 53.00 -26.94 -4.40
N LEU A 135 52.99 -27.58 -5.58
CA LEU A 135 52.47 -26.97 -6.79
C LEU A 135 50.96 -26.70 -6.69
N GLU A 136 50.19 -27.65 -6.14
CA GLU A 136 48.78 -27.47 -5.95
C GLU A 136 48.48 -26.30 -4.99
N GLN A 137 49.25 -26.17 -3.90
CA GLN A 137 49.15 -25.01 -3.00
C GLN A 137 49.46 -23.71 -3.74
N ALA A 138 50.56 -23.64 -4.48
CA ALA A 138 50.95 -22.43 -5.22
C ALA A 138 49.87 -22.06 -6.30
N ARG A 139 49.26 -23.04 -6.94
CA ARG A 139 48.14 -22.80 -7.89
C ARG A 139 46.88 -22.28 -7.20
N ALA A 140 46.60 -22.72 -5.98
CA ALA A 140 45.51 -22.17 -5.16
C ALA A 140 45.77 -20.69 -4.82
N GLU A 141 47.00 -20.31 -4.48
CA GLU A 141 47.39 -18.91 -4.25
C GLU A 141 47.24 -18.04 -5.50
N VAL A 142 47.59 -18.56 -6.70
CA VAL A 142 47.28 -17.87 -7.97
C VAL A 142 45.81 -17.65 -8.16
N SER A 143 44.98 -18.65 -7.85
CA SER A 143 43.53 -18.53 -7.96
C SER A 143 43.00 -17.47 -7.01
N LEU A 144 43.44 -17.44 -5.77
CA LEU A 144 43.05 -16.44 -4.79
C LEU A 144 43.45 -15.01 -5.25
N ALA A 145 44.68 -14.81 -5.69
CA ALA A 145 45.13 -13.51 -6.21
C ALA A 145 44.34 -13.05 -7.43
N LYS A 146 43.91 -13.98 -8.32
CA LYS A 146 43.02 -13.66 -9.42
C LYS A 146 41.64 -13.19 -8.95
N VAL A 147 41.09 -13.79 -7.92
CA VAL A 147 39.81 -13.38 -7.34
C VAL A 147 39.89 -11.98 -6.78
N HIS A 148 40.92 -11.69 -5.97
CA HIS A 148 41.18 -10.32 -5.44
C HIS A 148 41.30 -9.30 -6.57
N LEU A 149 42.07 -9.60 -7.61
CA LEU A 149 42.19 -8.71 -8.77
C LEU A 149 40.83 -8.53 -9.47
N SER A 150 40.03 -9.56 -9.59
CA SER A 150 38.70 -9.46 -10.22
C SER A 150 37.75 -8.55 -9.45
N PHE A 151 37.86 -8.49 -8.13
CA PHE A 151 37.06 -7.65 -7.26
C PHE A 151 37.40 -6.16 -7.36
N THR A 152 38.54 -5.81 -7.98
CA THR A 152 38.86 -4.41 -8.29
C THR A 152 37.97 -3.83 -9.41
N GLU A 153 37.32 -4.67 -10.21
CA GLU A 153 36.33 -4.26 -11.18
C GLU A 153 34.91 -4.57 -10.68
N ILE A 154 34.19 -3.56 -10.26
CA ILE A 154 32.84 -3.69 -9.75
C ILE A 154 31.86 -3.67 -10.91
N ARG A 155 31.07 -4.72 -11.05
CA ARG A 155 30.13 -4.93 -12.16
C ARG A 155 28.69 -5.02 -11.68
N ALA A 156 27.74 -4.62 -12.55
CA ALA A 156 26.31 -4.76 -12.28
C ALA A 156 25.91 -6.25 -12.27
N PRO A 157 25.27 -6.77 -11.19
CA PRO A 157 24.83 -8.17 -11.14
C PRO A 157 23.54 -8.43 -11.92
N PHE A 158 22.78 -7.40 -12.27
CA PHE A 158 21.56 -7.45 -13.06
C PHE A 158 21.29 -6.12 -13.77
N ASP A 159 20.35 -6.13 -14.70
CA ASP A 159 19.90 -4.92 -15.41
C ASP A 159 19.14 -3.99 -14.43
N GLY A 160 19.55 -2.72 -14.36
CA GLY A 160 18.92 -1.79 -13.41
C GLY A 160 19.38 -0.35 -13.61
N THR A 161 18.87 0.51 -12.74
CA THR A 161 19.23 1.94 -12.71
C THR A 161 20.14 2.21 -11.52
N ILE A 162 21.25 2.92 -11.79
CA ILE A 162 22.18 3.41 -10.77
C ILE A 162 21.51 4.54 -9.99
N ASP A 163 21.64 4.50 -8.68
CA ASP A 163 21.24 5.59 -7.78
C ASP A 163 22.41 6.56 -7.57
N ARG A 164 22.39 7.31 -6.47
CA ARG A 164 23.45 8.27 -6.12
C ARG A 164 24.81 7.58 -5.96
N ILE A 165 25.86 8.27 -6.41
CA ILE A 165 27.28 7.87 -6.26
C ILE A 165 27.94 8.81 -5.24
N PRO A 166 28.07 8.41 -3.96
CA PRO A 166 28.59 9.29 -2.91
C PRO A 166 30.08 9.60 -3.08
N LEU A 167 30.82 8.68 -3.69
CA LEU A 167 32.27 8.77 -3.83
C LEU A 167 32.71 9.45 -5.13
N LYS A 168 33.88 10.04 -5.15
CA LYS A 168 34.46 10.73 -6.32
C LYS A 168 35.75 10.04 -6.78
N LEU A 169 36.14 10.29 -8.01
CA LEU A 169 37.46 9.83 -8.51
C LEU A 169 38.57 10.24 -7.57
N GLY A 170 39.44 9.29 -7.25
CA GLY A 170 40.53 9.50 -6.30
C GLY A 170 40.19 9.32 -4.83
N SER A 171 38.92 9.06 -4.47
CA SER A 171 38.54 8.68 -3.11
C SER A 171 39.24 7.39 -2.70
N LEU A 172 39.74 7.33 -1.47
CA LEU A 172 40.15 6.07 -0.86
C LEU A 172 38.89 5.29 -0.48
N ILE A 173 38.86 4.03 -0.83
CA ILE A 173 37.77 3.10 -0.58
C ILE A 173 38.24 2.01 0.37
N ASP A 174 37.43 1.73 1.38
CA ASP A 174 37.63 0.57 2.26
C ASP A 174 36.77 -0.60 1.83
N GLU A 175 37.13 -1.81 2.26
CA GLU A 175 36.31 -3.01 2.05
C GLU A 175 34.93 -2.83 2.72
N GLY A 176 33.84 -3.14 1.98
CA GLY A 176 32.46 -2.97 2.44
C GLY A 176 31.90 -1.56 2.25
N GLU A 177 32.66 -0.60 1.76
CA GLU A 177 32.18 0.77 1.54
C GLU A 177 31.14 0.85 0.43
N LEU A 178 30.09 1.66 0.66
CA LEU A 178 28.98 1.84 -0.29
C LEU A 178 29.42 2.67 -1.50
N LEU A 179 29.32 2.10 -2.69
CA LEU A 179 29.62 2.78 -3.94
C LEU A 179 28.40 3.38 -4.60
N THR A 180 27.30 2.64 -4.63
CA THR A 180 25.99 3.06 -5.14
C THR A 180 24.91 2.03 -4.77
N SER A 181 23.65 2.34 -5.09
CA SER A 181 22.57 1.35 -5.11
C SER A 181 22.15 1.05 -6.55
N LEU A 182 21.73 -0.18 -6.81
CA LEU A 182 21.22 -0.63 -8.11
C LEU A 182 19.79 -1.14 -7.95
N SER A 183 18.86 -0.52 -8.68
CA SER A 183 17.43 -0.84 -8.63
C SER A 183 16.94 -1.38 -9.96
N ASP A 184 16.30 -2.55 -9.93
CA ASP A 184 15.52 -3.08 -11.05
C ASP A 184 14.08 -2.58 -10.94
N ASN A 185 13.76 -1.55 -11.70
CA ASN A 185 12.45 -0.92 -11.75
C ASN A 185 11.58 -1.43 -12.91
N SER A 186 11.86 -2.58 -13.49
CA SER A 186 11.05 -3.16 -14.57
C SER A 186 9.64 -3.55 -14.11
N GLN A 187 9.54 -3.97 -12.86
CA GLN A 187 8.32 -4.24 -12.13
C GLN A 187 8.45 -3.69 -10.72
N MET A 188 7.31 -3.37 -10.12
CA MET A 188 7.28 -2.82 -8.77
C MET A 188 6.38 -3.64 -7.86
N PHE A 189 6.78 -3.75 -6.62
CA PHE A 189 5.98 -4.33 -5.55
C PHE A 189 5.39 -3.21 -4.70
N ALA A 190 4.09 -3.25 -4.48
CA ALA A 190 3.41 -2.42 -3.50
C ALA A 190 3.09 -3.27 -2.27
N TYR A 191 3.67 -2.94 -1.13
CA TYR A 191 3.41 -3.58 0.16
C TYR A 191 2.39 -2.76 0.92
N PHE A 192 1.36 -3.42 1.43
CA PHE A 192 0.29 -2.79 2.21
C PHE A 192 -0.21 -3.72 3.29
N ASN A 193 -0.69 -3.15 4.40
CA ASN A 193 -1.11 -3.90 5.56
C ASN A 193 -2.63 -4.08 5.57
N VAL A 194 -3.07 -5.28 5.90
CA VAL A 194 -4.48 -5.68 6.01
C VAL A 194 -4.72 -6.19 7.42
N SER A 195 -5.82 -5.80 8.04
CA SER A 195 -6.19 -6.26 9.38
C SER A 195 -6.63 -7.73 9.39
N GLU A 196 -6.52 -8.40 10.55
CA GLU A 196 -6.91 -9.81 10.68
C GLU A 196 -8.36 -10.08 10.27
N PRO A 197 -9.39 -9.28 10.68
CA PRO A 197 -10.74 -9.49 10.20
C PRO A 197 -10.87 -9.39 8.67
N GLU A 198 -10.21 -8.42 8.07
CA GLU A 198 -10.23 -8.25 6.61
C GLU A 198 -9.50 -9.38 5.88
N TYR A 199 -8.43 -9.91 6.46
CA TYR A 199 -7.74 -11.09 5.95
C TYR A 199 -8.66 -12.31 5.96
N LEU A 200 -9.40 -12.53 7.05
CA LEU A 200 -10.35 -13.64 7.15
C LEU A 200 -11.47 -13.49 6.10
N ASP A 201 -12.02 -12.30 5.93
CA ASP A 201 -12.98 -12.00 4.86
C ASP A 201 -12.35 -12.24 3.47
N TYR A 202 -11.08 -11.85 3.32
CA TYR A 202 -10.33 -12.08 2.10
C TYR A 202 -10.15 -13.57 1.80
N GLN A 203 -9.93 -14.42 2.74
CA GLN A 203 -9.74 -15.87 2.56
C GLN A 203 -11.06 -16.63 2.38
N THR A 204 -12.11 -16.24 3.10
CA THR A 204 -13.41 -16.94 3.05
C THR A 204 -14.17 -16.64 1.76
N ASN A 205 -14.03 -15.45 1.19
CA ASN A 205 -14.73 -15.02 -0.02
C ASN A 205 -13.91 -15.19 -1.32
N VAL A 206 -12.93 -16.08 -1.36
CA VAL A 206 -12.06 -16.31 -2.53
C VAL A 206 -12.84 -16.63 -3.81
N LYS A 207 -13.96 -17.36 -3.69
CA LYS A 207 -14.77 -17.79 -4.85
C LYS A 207 -15.53 -16.65 -5.53
N ASP A 208 -15.88 -15.61 -4.78
CA ASP A 208 -16.75 -14.52 -5.26
C ASP A 208 -15.96 -13.33 -5.80
N ARG A 209 -14.63 -13.34 -5.63
CA ARG A 209 -13.77 -12.18 -5.87
C ARG A 209 -13.30 -12.00 -7.31
N GLY A 210 -13.36 -13.03 -8.15
CA GLY A 210 -12.76 -12.99 -9.47
C GLY A 210 -11.23 -12.89 -9.43
N GLU A 211 -10.65 -12.12 -10.34
CA GLU A 211 -9.20 -11.90 -10.40
C GLU A 211 -8.74 -11.01 -9.23
N ASN A 212 -7.60 -11.37 -8.60
CA ASN A 212 -6.96 -10.60 -7.51
C ASN A 212 -6.35 -9.27 -8.02
N LYS A 213 -7.08 -8.55 -8.85
CA LYS A 213 -6.65 -7.28 -9.44
C LYS A 213 -6.82 -6.13 -8.46
N VAL A 214 -5.81 -5.29 -8.42
CA VAL A 214 -5.81 -4.07 -7.62
C VAL A 214 -5.33 -2.89 -8.45
N SER A 215 -5.83 -1.70 -8.14
CA SER A 215 -5.38 -0.45 -8.74
C SER A 215 -4.44 0.28 -7.77
N LEU A 216 -3.51 1.05 -8.31
CA LEU A 216 -2.60 1.87 -7.53
C LEU A 216 -2.93 3.35 -7.76
N LEU A 217 -3.35 4.02 -6.69
CA LEU A 217 -3.52 5.47 -6.65
C LEU A 217 -2.20 6.10 -6.20
N LEU A 218 -1.63 6.92 -7.05
CA LEU A 218 -0.37 7.61 -6.80
C LEU A 218 -0.54 8.77 -5.82
N ALA A 219 0.57 9.28 -5.29
CA ALA A 219 0.57 10.41 -4.34
C ALA A 219 -0.06 11.71 -4.89
N ASN A 220 -0.13 11.86 -6.21
CA ASN A 220 -0.81 12.98 -6.89
C ASN A 220 -2.30 12.72 -7.15
N ASN A 221 -2.89 11.69 -6.56
CA ASN A 221 -4.28 11.24 -6.75
C ASN A 221 -4.61 10.80 -8.19
N GLN A 222 -3.63 10.38 -8.98
CA GLN A 222 -3.84 9.77 -10.28
C GLN A 222 -3.74 8.26 -10.17
N LEU A 223 -4.66 7.55 -10.83
CA LEU A 223 -4.58 6.11 -10.96
C LEU A 223 -3.47 5.72 -11.93
N LEU A 224 -2.68 4.71 -11.54
CA LEU A 224 -1.74 4.08 -12.47
C LEU A 224 -2.52 3.41 -13.60
N SER A 225 -2.05 3.58 -14.84
CA SER A 225 -2.71 3.05 -16.05
C SER A 225 -2.83 1.52 -16.07
N HIS A 226 -1.97 0.82 -15.36
CA HIS A 226 -1.92 -0.64 -15.30
C HIS A 226 -2.35 -1.13 -13.92
N GLN A 227 -3.24 -2.13 -13.91
CA GLN A 227 -3.60 -2.83 -12.69
C GLN A 227 -2.49 -3.80 -12.27
N GLY A 228 -2.36 -3.96 -10.97
CA GLY A 228 -1.50 -4.97 -10.37
C GLY A 228 -2.28 -6.18 -9.89
N ASN A 229 -1.54 -7.24 -9.55
CA ASN A 229 -2.09 -8.47 -8.99
C ASN A 229 -1.53 -8.70 -7.59
N VAL A 230 -2.38 -9.06 -6.65
CA VAL A 230 -1.96 -9.54 -5.32
C VAL A 230 -1.41 -10.96 -5.49
N GLU A 231 -0.12 -11.16 -5.17
CA GLU A 231 0.57 -12.43 -5.40
C GLU A 231 0.90 -13.17 -4.10
N ILE A 232 1.33 -12.44 -3.09
CA ILE A 232 1.87 -13.02 -1.86
C ILE A 232 1.18 -12.38 -0.67
N ILE A 233 0.81 -13.25 0.26
CA ILE A 233 0.35 -12.93 1.60
C ILE A 233 1.41 -13.51 2.54
N GLU A 234 1.92 -12.71 3.45
CA GLU A 234 2.84 -13.20 4.48
C GLU A 234 2.18 -14.28 5.33
N SER A 235 2.99 -15.15 5.95
CA SER A 235 2.47 -16.28 6.76
C SER A 235 2.22 -15.90 8.21
N GLU A 236 2.66 -14.73 8.65
CA GLU A 236 2.60 -14.32 10.05
C GLU A 236 1.97 -12.93 10.20
N PHE A 237 1.14 -12.78 11.22
CA PHE A 237 0.63 -11.48 11.62
C PHE A 237 1.64 -10.75 12.49
N ASN A 238 1.76 -9.45 12.30
CA ASN A 238 2.47 -8.61 13.24
C ASN A 238 1.69 -8.57 14.57
N SER A 239 2.27 -9.13 15.64
CA SER A 239 1.61 -9.25 16.95
C SER A 239 1.36 -7.91 17.66
N GLU A 240 2.07 -6.85 17.26
CA GLU A 240 1.88 -5.51 17.85
C GLU A 240 0.72 -4.75 17.22
N THR A 241 0.49 -4.97 15.92
CA THR A 241 -0.51 -4.21 15.14
C THR A 241 -1.73 -5.02 14.74
N GLY A 242 -1.68 -6.36 14.84
CA GLY A 242 -2.74 -7.27 14.37
C GLY A 242 -2.93 -7.26 12.85
N ASN A 243 -1.93 -6.79 12.10
CA ASN A 243 -1.98 -6.69 10.65
C ASN A 243 -1.07 -7.75 9.99
N ILE A 244 -1.42 -8.10 8.75
CA ILE A 244 -0.59 -8.92 7.88
C ILE A 244 -0.23 -8.13 6.62
N ALA A 245 1.00 -8.25 6.15
CA ALA A 245 1.43 -7.56 4.94
C ALA A 245 1.04 -8.34 3.68
N PHE A 246 0.37 -7.65 2.78
CA PHE A 246 0.08 -8.09 1.41
C PHE A 246 1.08 -7.45 0.46
N ARG A 247 1.35 -8.13 -0.65
CA ARG A 247 2.16 -7.64 -1.74
C ARG A 247 1.39 -7.70 -3.05
N ALA A 248 1.37 -6.60 -3.79
CA ALA A 248 0.86 -6.56 -5.14
C ALA A 248 1.97 -6.21 -6.12
N ARG A 249 1.98 -6.88 -7.28
CA ARG A 249 2.95 -6.64 -8.35
C ARG A 249 2.32 -5.77 -9.43
N PHE A 250 3.04 -4.73 -9.82
CA PHE A 250 2.65 -3.82 -10.90
C PHE A 250 3.70 -3.81 -12.00
N PRO A 251 3.30 -3.87 -13.28
CA PRO A 251 4.20 -3.57 -14.39
C PRO A 251 4.58 -2.09 -14.36
N ASN A 252 5.82 -1.78 -14.76
CA ASN A 252 6.33 -0.40 -14.77
C ASN A 252 7.02 -0.10 -16.10
N ALA A 253 6.31 -0.35 -17.21
CA ALA A 253 6.83 -0.14 -18.56
C ALA A 253 7.27 1.31 -18.81
N ASP A 254 6.50 2.26 -18.29
CA ASP A 254 6.75 3.71 -18.43
C ASP A 254 7.84 4.22 -17.49
N ARG A 255 8.39 3.37 -16.61
CA ARG A 255 9.39 3.70 -15.57
C ARG A 255 8.99 4.88 -14.68
N LEU A 256 7.68 5.08 -14.51
CA LEU A 256 7.10 6.13 -13.67
C LEU A 256 7.33 5.85 -12.18
N LEU A 257 7.20 4.58 -11.79
CA LEU A 257 7.38 4.16 -10.41
C LEU A 257 8.86 3.97 -10.10
N LYS A 258 9.25 4.41 -8.90
CA LYS A 258 10.60 4.28 -8.37
C LYS A 258 10.58 3.68 -6.97
N ASN A 259 11.69 3.10 -6.56
CA ASN A 259 11.86 2.54 -5.23
C ASN A 259 11.64 3.60 -4.15
N GLY A 260 10.88 3.26 -3.09
CA GLY A 260 10.63 4.15 -1.95
C GLY A 260 9.44 5.10 -2.12
N GLN A 261 8.75 5.11 -3.26
CA GLN A 261 7.52 5.88 -3.41
C GLN A 261 6.38 5.31 -2.53
N THR A 262 5.39 6.13 -2.27
CA THR A 262 4.16 5.75 -1.58
C THR A 262 2.95 5.91 -2.51
N GLY A 263 1.90 5.17 -2.21
CA GLY A 263 0.62 5.25 -2.90
C GLY A 263 -0.46 4.57 -2.08
N LYS A 264 -1.66 4.46 -2.66
CA LYS A 264 -2.77 3.71 -2.07
C LYS A 264 -3.18 2.58 -3.00
N ILE A 265 -3.23 1.38 -2.47
CA ILE A 265 -3.84 0.24 -3.16
C ILE A 265 -5.35 0.38 -3.04
N GLN A 266 -6.03 0.33 -4.16
CA GLN A 266 -7.49 0.25 -4.25
C GLN A 266 -7.90 -1.17 -4.61
N MET A 267 -8.61 -1.81 -3.68
CA MET A 267 -9.14 -3.16 -3.84
C MET A 267 -10.66 -3.09 -3.92
N VAL A 268 -11.22 -3.60 -5.00
CA VAL A 268 -12.68 -3.68 -5.17
C VAL A 268 -13.20 -4.92 -4.46
N VAL A 269 -14.14 -4.72 -3.54
CA VAL A 269 -14.79 -5.78 -2.77
C VAL A 269 -16.22 -5.91 -3.26
N PRO A 270 -16.60 -7.01 -3.94
CA PRO A 270 -17.98 -7.24 -4.36
C PRO A 270 -18.87 -7.55 -3.15
N LEU A 271 -20.10 -7.10 -3.21
CA LEU A 271 -21.14 -7.36 -2.23
C LEU A 271 -22.37 -7.93 -2.93
N HIS A 272 -22.75 -9.15 -2.60
CA HIS A 272 -23.93 -9.82 -3.15
C HIS A 272 -25.11 -9.75 -2.19
N GLY A 273 -26.26 -9.27 -2.68
CA GLY A 273 -27.49 -9.16 -1.89
C GLY A 273 -27.34 -8.29 -0.64
N ALA A 274 -26.47 -7.29 -0.67
CA ALA A 274 -26.24 -6.41 0.47
C ALA A 274 -27.44 -5.56 0.79
N LEU A 275 -27.89 -5.58 2.06
CA LEU A 275 -28.97 -4.74 2.53
C LEU A 275 -28.43 -3.32 2.73
N VAL A 276 -28.93 -2.36 1.95
CA VAL A 276 -28.46 -0.98 2.01
C VAL A 276 -29.54 0.01 2.37
N ILE A 277 -29.15 1.10 3.02
CA ILE A 277 -29.98 2.26 3.32
C ILE A 277 -29.21 3.55 3.03
N PRO A 278 -29.89 4.68 2.72
CA PRO A 278 -29.26 5.98 2.62
C PRO A 278 -28.67 6.43 3.97
N GLN A 279 -27.45 6.98 3.95
CA GLN A 279 -26.81 7.51 5.15
C GLN A 279 -27.65 8.60 5.82
N LYS A 280 -28.34 9.44 5.04
CA LYS A 280 -29.22 10.49 5.54
C LYS A 280 -30.42 10.00 6.35
N ALA A 281 -30.78 8.71 6.24
CA ALA A 281 -31.83 8.09 7.04
C ALA A 281 -31.38 7.71 8.46
N THR A 282 -30.09 7.91 8.78
CA THR A 282 -29.49 7.52 10.04
C THR A 282 -29.18 8.73 10.91
N TYR A 283 -29.05 8.50 12.19
CA TYR A 283 -28.50 9.45 13.15
C TYR A 283 -27.61 8.72 14.15
N GLU A 284 -26.74 9.49 14.78
CA GLU A 284 -25.72 8.96 15.68
C GLU A 284 -25.94 9.47 17.10
N ILE A 285 -25.90 8.56 18.06
CA ILE A 285 -25.91 8.87 19.48
C ILE A 285 -24.67 8.20 20.07
N GLN A 286 -23.72 9.01 20.53
CA GLN A 286 -22.39 8.56 20.96
C GLN A 286 -21.69 7.81 19.80
N ASP A 287 -21.36 6.55 19.98
CA ASP A 287 -20.67 5.69 19.03
C ASP A 287 -21.61 4.73 18.27
N LYS A 288 -22.93 4.89 18.43
CA LYS A 288 -23.94 3.98 17.85
C LYS A 288 -24.79 4.68 16.80
N LYS A 289 -25.04 3.98 15.70
CA LYS A 289 -25.92 4.44 14.63
C LYS A 289 -27.35 3.91 14.81
N TYR A 290 -28.31 4.77 14.57
CA TYR A 290 -29.72 4.50 14.72
C TYR A 290 -30.50 4.90 13.48
N VAL A 291 -31.63 4.26 13.29
CA VAL A 291 -32.66 4.65 12.31
C VAL A 291 -34.02 4.75 13.01
N TYR A 292 -34.90 5.59 12.51
CA TYR A 292 -36.29 5.56 12.90
C TYR A 292 -37.07 4.62 11.98
N VAL A 293 -37.63 3.57 12.55
CA VAL A 293 -38.51 2.60 11.87
C VAL A 293 -39.96 2.89 12.20
N LEU A 294 -40.85 2.82 11.24
CA LEU A 294 -42.30 2.98 11.48
C LEU A 294 -42.90 1.65 11.90
N ASP A 295 -43.70 1.69 12.97
CA ASP A 295 -44.51 0.57 13.40
C ASP A 295 -45.83 0.47 12.59
N LYS A 296 -46.66 -0.53 12.91
CA LYS A 296 -47.95 -0.75 12.25
C LYS A 296 -48.99 0.36 12.47
N ASN A 297 -48.75 1.27 13.45
CA ASN A 297 -49.60 2.39 13.81
C ASN A 297 -49.05 3.74 13.28
N ASP A 298 -48.06 3.70 12.37
CA ASP A 298 -47.34 4.88 11.86
C ASP A 298 -46.61 5.69 12.94
N LYS A 299 -46.19 5.02 14.02
CA LYS A 299 -45.35 5.61 15.04
C LYS A 299 -43.87 5.33 14.74
N VAL A 300 -43.04 6.32 14.92
CA VAL A 300 -41.58 6.18 14.79
C VAL A 300 -40.98 5.51 16.01
N ARG A 301 -40.10 4.53 15.77
CA ARG A 301 -39.33 3.82 16.78
C ARG A 301 -37.87 3.88 16.48
N SER A 302 -37.11 4.39 17.43
CA SER A 302 -35.65 4.36 17.38
C SER A 302 -35.15 2.91 17.41
N ARG A 303 -34.32 2.54 16.44
CA ARG A 303 -33.71 1.21 16.38
C ARG A 303 -32.23 1.32 16.09
N ASN A 304 -31.43 0.67 16.93
CA ASN A 304 -29.98 0.57 16.71
C ASN A 304 -29.71 -0.32 15.49
N ILE A 305 -28.70 0.06 14.69
CA ILE A 305 -28.25 -0.69 13.53
C ILE A 305 -26.76 -0.94 13.61
N THR A 306 -26.36 -2.08 13.04
CA THR A 306 -24.93 -2.40 12.82
C THR A 306 -24.60 -2.16 11.36
N VAL A 307 -23.63 -1.29 11.11
CA VAL A 307 -23.12 -0.99 9.78
C VAL A 307 -21.89 -1.87 9.51
N ASN A 308 -21.98 -2.71 8.47
CA ASN A 308 -20.86 -3.56 8.05
C ASN A 308 -19.85 -2.81 7.16
N SER A 309 -20.36 -1.92 6.31
CA SER A 309 -19.50 -1.14 5.40
C SER A 309 -20.18 0.18 5.05
N GLU A 310 -19.33 1.20 4.84
CA GLU A 310 -19.76 2.51 4.39
C GLU A 310 -19.44 2.67 2.90
N MET A 311 -20.42 3.17 2.16
CA MET A 311 -20.31 3.50 0.74
C MET A 311 -20.65 4.98 0.56
N PRO A 312 -20.28 5.63 -0.51
CA PRO A 312 -20.76 6.98 -0.80
C PRO A 312 -22.29 7.01 -0.71
N ASP A 313 -22.84 7.87 0.17
CA ASP A 313 -24.26 8.08 0.42
C ASP A 313 -25.09 6.88 0.94
N LEU A 314 -24.52 5.69 1.08
CA LEU A 314 -25.19 4.47 1.54
C LEU A 314 -24.46 3.80 2.71
N TYR A 315 -25.22 3.12 3.57
CA TYR A 315 -24.68 2.16 4.54
C TYR A 315 -25.10 0.74 4.17
N VAL A 316 -24.16 -0.19 4.25
CA VAL A 316 -24.42 -1.63 4.19
C VAL A 316 -24.73 -2.11 5.61
N ILE A 317 -25.93 -2.63 5.81
CA ILE A 317 -26.46 -3.02 7.12
C ILE A 317 -26.18 -4.49 7.39
N GLY A 318 -25.54 -4.76 8.53
CA GLY A 318 -25.34 -6.13 9.03
C GLY A 318 -26.49 -6.62 9.89
N ASP A 319 -27.04 -5.75 10.75
CA ASP A 319 -28.11 -6.12 11.68
C ASP A 319 -28.95 -4.89 12.09
N GLY A 320 -30.11 -5.14 12.68
CA GLY A 320 -31.00 -4.13 13.26
C GLY A 320 -32.25 -3.83 12.42
N ILE A 321 -32.24 -4.03 11.11
CA ILE A 321 -33.40 -3.81 10.23
C ILE A 321 -33.50 -4.87 9.14
N THR A 322 -34.68 -4.97 8.56
CA THR A 322 -35.02 -5.93 7.50
C THR A 322 -35.59 -5.24 6.26
N ILE A 323 -35.66 -5.95 5.13
CA ILE A 323 -36.19 -5.43 3.87
C ILE A 323 -37.65 -4.96 3.96
N GLY A 324 -38.43 -5.50 4.92
CA GLY A 324 -39.81 -5.16 5.13
C GLY A 324 -40.05 -3.92 6.00
N ASP A 325 -39.02 -3.41 6.65
CA ASP A 325 -39.14 -2.25 7.52
C ASP A 325 -39.30 -0.96 6.69
N LYS A 326 -40.05 -0.01 7.23
CA LYS A 326 -40.18 1.35 6.69
C LYS A 326 -39.28 2.26 7.55
N ILE A 327 -38.35 2.94 6.94
CA ILE A 327 -37.40 3.83 7.64
C ILE A 327 -37.62 5.29 7.25
N LEU A 328 -37.51 6.19 8.22
CA LEU A 328 -37.56 7.63 8.00
C LEU A 328 -36.36 8.08 7.17
N LEU A 329 -36.59 8.72 6.03
CA LEU A 329 -35.56 9.17 5.11
C LEU A 329 -35.15 10.62 5.35
N ASP A 330 -36.15 11.50 5.54
CA ASP A 330 -35.93 12.93 5.78
C ASP A 330 -36.70 13.39 7.03
N GLY A 331 -36.13 14.33 7.76
CA GLY A 331 -36.72 14.87 9.00
C GLY A 331 -36.33 14.11 10.26
N VAL A 332 -35.26 13.32 10.22
CA VAL A 332 -34.75 12.54 11.35
C VAL A 332 -34.51 13.39 12.62
N GLN A 333 -34.14 14.68 12.47
CA GLN A 333 -33.92 15.60 13.58
C GLN A 333 -35.21 16.24 14.12
N LYS A 334 -36.37 16.06 13.45
CA LYS A 334 -37.64 16.72 13.78
C LYS A 334 -38.63 15.82 14.49
N VAL A 335 -38.34 14.53 14.59
CA VAL A 335 -39.22 13.53 15.20
C VAL A 335 -38.71 13.09 16.57
N LYS A 336 -39.65 12.67 17.42
CA LYS A 336 -39.34 12.04 18.71
C LYS A 336 -39.76 10.57 18.66
N ASP A 337 -39.10 9.74 19.46
CA ASP A 337 -39.51 8.34 19.62
C ASP A 337 -40.96 8.25 20.09
N ASP A 338 -41.72 7.28 19.59
CA ASP A 338 -43.15 7.05 19.81
C ASP A 338 -44.11 8.13 19.21
N GLU A 339 -43.59 9.05 18.40
CA GLU A 339 -44.40 10.07 17.72
C GLU A 339 -45.11 9.46 16.50
N LYS A 340 -46.40 9.76 16.33
CA LYS A 340 -47.15 9.40 15.12
C LYS A 340 -46.91 10.45 14.05
N ILE A 341 -46.51 10.03 12.85
CA ILE A 341 -46.21 10.92 11.74
C ILE A 341 -47.06 10.67 10.51
N HIS A 342 -47.28 11.73 9.71
CA HIS A 342 -47.83 11.64 8.36
C HIS A 342 -46.65 11.68 7.37
N TYR A 343 -46.57 10.69 6.48
CA TYR A 343 -45.42 10.54 5.60
C TYR A 343 -45.79 10.26 4.15
N GLN A 344 -44.91 10.53 3.27
CA GLN A 344 -44.93 10.11 1.88
C GLN A 344 -43.93 8.96 1.70
N TYR A 345 -44.37 7.83 1.16
CA TYR A 345 -43.49 6.72 0.85
C TYR A 345 -42.82 6.94 -0.51
N LEU A 346 -41.50 6.79 -0.55
CA LEU A 346 -40.69 6.76 -1.77
C LEU A 346 -40.12 5.36 -1.95
N ALA A 347 -40.25 4.83 -3.16
CA ALA A 347 -39.65 3.53 -3.48
C ALA A 347 -38.13 3.57 -3.34
N PRO A 348 -37.51 2.53 -2.76
CA PRO A 348 -36.05 2.51 -2.55
C PRO A 348 -35.21 2.79 -3.81
N GLN A 349 -35.66 2.26 -4.97
CA GLN A 349 -34.97 2.48 -6.26
C GLN A 349 -35.00 3.96 -6.67
N GLN A 350 -36.08 4.69 -6.41
CA GLN A 350 -36.15 6.12 -6.67
C GLN A 350 -35.22 6.91 -5.76
N VAL A 351 -35.14 6.50 -4.49
CA VAL A 351 -34.22 7.15 -3.53
C VAL A 351 -32.78 6.96 -3.96
N ILE A 352 -32.37 5.75 -4.30
CA ILE A 352 -31.00 5.43 -4.72
C ILE A 352 -30.65 6.15 -6.02
N SER A 353 -31.55 6.22 -7.01
CA SER A 353 -31.30 6.91 -8.28
C SER A 353 -31.09 8.42 -8.13
N HIS A 354 -31.59 9.03 -7.05
CA HIS A 354 -31.39 10.46 -6.75
C HIS A 354 -30.17 10.72 -5.85
N LEU A 355 -29.58 9.70 -5.26
CA LEU A 355 -28.29 9.81 -4.61
C LEU A 355 -27.25 9.97 -5.73
N ARG A 356 -26.31 10.91 -5.57
CA ARG A 356 -25.18 11.07 -6.51
C ARG A 356 -24.18 9.94 -6.30
N LEU A 357 -24.60 8.71 -6.56
CA LEU A 357 -23.68 7.61 -6.70
C LEU A 357 -22.90 7.87 -7.99
N LYS A 358 -21.62 8.17 -7.88
CA LYS A 358 -20.70 7.92 -8.99
C LYS A 358 -20.60 6.39 -9.09
N ALA A 359 -21.53 5.80 -9.86
CA ALA A 359 -21.33 4.48 -10.40
C ALA A 359 -20.28 4.63 -11.50
N GLU A 360 -19.04 4.31 -11.22
CA GLU A 360 -18.01 3.99 -12.20
C GLU A 360 -17.70 2.50 -12.11
#